data_eb18082080c4d87a95814ebf71db0db5
#
_entry.id   eb18082080c4d87a95814ebf71db0db5
#
_cell.length_a   1.000
_cell.length_b   1.000
_cell.length_c   1.000
_cell.angle_alpha   90.00
_cell.angle_beta   90.00
_cell.angle_gamma   90.00
#
_symmetry.space_group_name_H-M   'P 1'
#
loop_
_entity.id
_entity.type
_entity.pdbx_description
1 polymer ?
#
loop_
_entity_poly.entity_id
_entity_poly.type
_entity_poly.pdbx_seq_one_letter_code
_entity_poly.pdbx_strand_id
1 'polypeptide(L)'
;MPLYRFLGGVNGNRLPVPMMNILNGGAHATNTVDTQEFMIMPVGAPSFKEGLRWCAEVFHALASILKAKGLATSVGDEGGFAPRLKNEEQVLELILRAIEDCRLRPGEDMALALDAAAGEWQTGNNMYLLPKENRLRTPHDLLEYWRRLTAKYPIISLEDPAGEDDWDLWRQLTEAIGKNVQLVGDDLFVTQKARLEQGLARRAANAVLIKPNQVGTLTETLETVALAQQSGYGAILSHRSGETEDTTIADLAVATACGQIKTGAPCRSERTAKYNRLPVSYTHLRAHETLSDL
;
A
#
# COMPACT_ATOMS: atom_id res chain seq x y z
N MET A 1 20.68 0.21 22.80
CA MET A 1 19.46 1.01 22.51
C MET A 1 18.81 0.43 21.26
N PRO A 2 17.48 0.24 21.19
CA PRO A 2 16.81 -0.21 19.97
C PRO A 2 17.00 0.78 18.81
N LEU A 3 17.03 0.28 17.56
CA LEU A 3 17.33 1.10 16.38
C LEU A 3 16.32 2.23 16.18
N TYR A 4 15.02 1.96 16.35
CA TYR A 4 13.99 3.00 16.24
C TYR A 4 14.18 4.15 17.24
N ARG A 5 14.69 3.87 18.45
CA ARG A 5 15.02 4.88 19.47
C ARG A 5 16.26 5.69 19.11
N PHE A 6 17.27 5.01 18.55
CA PHE A 6 18.50 5.68 18.12
C PHE A 6 18.23 6.69 17.00
N LEU A 7 17.38 6.32 16.04
CA LEU A 7 17.05 7.14 14.88
C LEU A 7 15.95 8.18 15.15
N GLY A 8 14.90 7.78 15.86
CA GLY A 8 13.70 8.62 16.06
C GLY A 8 13.68 9.41 17.38
N GLY A 9 14.57 9.09 18.31
CA GLY A 9 14.59 9.75 19.61
C GLY A 9 13.25 9.63 20.33
N VAL A 10 12.74 10.75 20.83
CA VAL A 10 11.45 10.83 21.54
C VAL A 10 10.24 10.72 20.60
N ASN A 11 10.41 11.03 19.32
CA ASN A 11 9.34 10.98 18.31
C ASN A 11 9.06 9.57 17.79
N GLY A 12 9.98 8.62 17.97
CA GLY A 12 9.79 7.22 17.63
C GLY A 12 8.87 6.50 18.62
N ASN A 13 7.58 6.80 18.63
CA ASN A 13 6.61 6.33 19.60
C ASN A 13 5.27 5.84 19.01
N ARG A 14 5.13 5.82 17.69
CA ARG A 14 3.91 5.41 16.98
C ARG A 14 4.16 4.15 16.16
N LEU A 15 3.31 3.13 16.31
CA LEU A 15 3.32 1.96 15.45
C LEU A 15 2.60 2.27 14.13
N PRO A 16 3.11 1.79 12.98
CA PRO A 16 2.48 2.02 11.70
C PRO A 16 1.28 1.09 11.48
N VAL A 17 0.26 1.56 10.77
CA VAL A 17 -0.80 0.71 10.24
C VAL A 17 -0.24 -0.16 9.11
N PRO A 18 -0.46 -1.48 9.14
CA PRO A 18 -0.03 -2.35 8.04
C PRO A 18 -0.93 -2.16 6.81
N MET A 19 -0.31 -1.98 5.65
CA MET A 19 -0.91 -2.15 4.33
C MET A 19 -0.52 -3.54 3.83
N MET A 20 -1.40 -4.51 4.01
CA MET A 20 -1.05 -5.92 3.87
C MET A 20 -1.53 -6.48 2.54
N ASN A 21 -0.59 -6.75 1.62
CA ASN A 21 -0.89 -7.32 0.31
C ASN A 21 -1.41 -8.75 0.44
N ILE A 22 -2.65 -9.02 0.02
CA ILE A 22 -3.28 -10.35 0.12
C ILE A 22 -3.65 -10.96 -1.22
N LEU A 23 -3.63 -10.18 -2.31
CA LEU A 23 -3.83 -10.68 -3.66
C LEU A 23 -2.99 -9.89 -4.67
N ASN A 24 -2.31 -10.60 -5.54
CA ASN A 24 -1.44 -10.06 -6.57
C ASN A 24 -2.06 -10.17 -7.96
N GLY A 25 -1.80 -9.15 -8.78
CA GLY A 25 -2.05 -9.12 -10.22
C GLY A 25 -0.87 -8.49 -10.97
N GLY A 26 -1.13 -7.77 -12.04
CA GLY A 26 -0.12 -7.04 -12.80
C GLY A 26 1.11 -7.87 -13.16
N ALA A 27 2.27 -7.26 -13.04
CA ALA A 27 3.56 -7.92 -13.27
C ALA A 27 3.90 -8.98 -12.18
N HIS A 28 3.31 -8.86 -10.98
CA HIS A 28 3.56 -9.76 -9.84
C HIS A 28 2.81 -11.10 -9.93
N ALA A 29 1.99 -11.32 -10.95
CA ALA A 29 1.23 -12.56 -11.13
C ALA A 29 0.99 -12.89 -12.60
N THR A 30 0.96 -14.19 -12.90
CA THR A 30 0.59 -14.71 -14.25
C THR A 30 -0.92 -14.85 -14.41
N ASN A 31 -1.71 -14.07 -13.69
CA ASN A 31 -3.16 -14.07 -13.74
C ASN A 31 -3.72 -13.04 -14.74
N THR A 32 -5.01 -12.71 -14.62
CA THR A 32 -5.79 -11.93 -15.60
C THR A 32 -6.19 -10.55 -15.11
N VAL A 33 -5.59 -10.06 -14.04
CA VAL A 33 -5.92 -8.76 -13.40
C VAL A 33 -4.76 -7.79 -13.62
N ASP A 34 -5.04 -6.57 -14.05
CA ASP A 34 -4.02 -5.57 -14.40
C ASP A 34 -3.44 -4.85 -13.18
N THR A 35 -4.25 -4.53 -12.19
CA THR A 35 -3.82 -3.95 -10.90
C THR A 35 -2.84 -4.89 -10.19
N GLN A 36 -1.69 -4.37 -9.75
CA GLN A 36 -0.56 -5.17 -9.28
C GLN A 36 -0.77 -5.75 -7.89
N GLU A 37 -1.34 -4.97 -6.95
CA GLU A 37 -1.54 -5.39 -5.57
C GLU A 37 -2.89 -4.95 -5.02
N PHE A 38 -3.49 -5.86 -4.25
CA PHE A 38 -4.71 -5.60 -3.48
C PHE A 38 -4.39 -5.80 -1.99
N MET A 39 -4.45 -4.72 -1.26
CA MET A 39 -4.08 -4.67 0.15
C MET A 39 -5.28 -4.45 1.05
N ILE A 40 -5.20 -4.95 2.29
CA ILE A 40 -6.11 -4.64 3.39
C ILE A 40 -5.41 -3.79 4.45
N MET A 41 -6.18 -2.91 5.07
CA MET A 41 -5.72 -2.01 6.13
C MET A 41 -6.67 -2.09 7.32
N PRO A 42 -6.23 -2.52 8.52
CA PRO A 42 -7.09 -2.70 9.70
C PRO A 42 -7.31 -1.37 10.43
N VAL A 43 -7.96 -0.42 9.77
CA VAL A 43 -8.12 0.99 10.23
C VAL A 43 -8.96 1.13 11.50
N GLY A 44 -9.90 0.21 11.73
CA GLY A 44 -10.73 0.18 12.93
C GLY A 44 -10.18 -0.66 14.09
N ALA A 45 -8.99 -1.26 13.92
CA ALA A 45 -8.44 -2.13 14.95
C ALA A 45 -8.01 -1.32 16.19
N PRO A 46 -8.35 -1.78 17.41
CA PRO A 46 -8.04 -1.06 18.64
C PRO A 46 -6.55 -1.11 19.01
N SER A 47 -5.78 -1.97 18.36
CA SER A 47 -4.34 -2.11 18.56
C SER A 47 -3.65 -2.75 17.37
N PHE A 48 -2.34 -2.54 17.25
CA PHE A 48 -1.52 -3.17 16.21
C PHE A 48 -1.64 -4.72 16.24
N LYS A 49 -1.64 -5.31 17.43
CA LYS A 49 -1.79 -6.76 17.61
C LYS A 49 -3.13 -7.26 17.06
N GLU A 50 -4.22 -6.57 17.37
CA GLU A 50 -5.54 -6.90 16.84
C GLU A 50 -5.60 -6.67 15.33
N GLY A 51 -5.01 -5.61 14.82
CA GLY A 51 -4.90 -5.37 13.38
C GLY A 51 -4.18 -6.50 12.65
N LEU A 52 -3.05 -6.99 13.17
CA LEU A 52 -2.36 -8.17 12.60
C LEU A 52 -3.23 -9.43 12.65
N ARG A 53 -3.94 -9.66 13.75
CA ARG A 53 -4.85 -10.80 13.88
C ARG A 53 -5.95 -10.74 12.83
N TRP A 54 -6.62 -9.59 12.69
CA TRP A 54 -7.65 -9.39 11.68
C TRP A 54 -7.13 -9.61 10.26
N CYS A 55 -5.97 -9.06 9.93
CA CYS A 55 -5.37 -9.26 8.62
C CYS A 55 -5.08 -10.75 8.33
N ALA A 56 -4.56 -11.49 9.31
CA ALA A 56 -4.30 -12.93 9.17
C ALA A 56 -5.60 -13.71 8.99
N GLU A 57 -6.64 -13.41 9.75
CA GLU A 57 -7.96 -14.05 9.64
C GLU A 57 -8.58 -13.79 8.26
N VAL A 58 -8.57 -12.55 7.77
CA VAL A 58 -9.07 -12.20 6.43
C VAL A 58 -8.27 -12.92 5.33
N PHE A 59 -6.94 -12.99 5.46
CA PHE A 59 -6.10 -13.75 4.52
C PHE A 59 -6.48 -15.23 4.45
N HIS A 60 -6.69 -15.88 5.59
CA HIS A 60 -7.12 -17.28 5.64
C HIS A 60 -8.57 -17.47 5.15
N ALA A 61 -9.47 -16.54 5.45
CA ALA A 61 -10.83 -16.55 4.92
C ALA A 61 -10.83 -16.46 3.39
N LEU A 62 -10.01 -15.53 2.83
CA LEU A 62 -9.84 -15.41 1.38
C LEU A 62 -9.30 -16.72 0.76
N ALA A 63 -8.31 -17.36 1.38
CA ALA A 63 -7.83 -18.67 0.94
C ALA A 63 -8.95 -19.72 0.87
N SER A 64 -9.81 -19.75 1.89
CA SER A 64 -10.94 -20.67 1.96
C SER A 64 -11.98 -20.41 0.87
N ILE A 65 -12.30 -19.14 0.61
CA ILE A 65 -13.21 -18.72 -0.46
C ILE A 65 -12.64 -19.12 -1.84
N LEU A 66 -11.35 -18.87 -2.08
CA LEU A 66 -10.69 -19.23 -3.34
C LEU A 66 -10.72 -20.74 -3.56
N LYS A 67 -10.37 -21.54 -2.54
CA LYS A 67 -10.44 -23.01 -2.60
C LYS A 67 -11.86 -23.52 -2.89
N ALA A 68 -12.87 -22.98 -2.22
CA ALA A 68 -14.27 -23.35 -2.43
C ALA A 68 -14.76 -23.06 -3.85
N LYS A 69 -14.14 -22.08 -4.54
CA LYS A 69 -14.41 -21.75 -5.94
C LYS A 69 -13.51 -22.51 -6.93
N GLY A 70 -12.65 -23.42 -6.47
CA GLY A 70 -11.70 -24.15 -7.31
C GLY A 70 -10.57 -23.27 -7.88
N LEU A 71 -10.30 -22.12 -7.25
CA LEU A 71 -9.27 -21.19 -7.65
C LEU A 71 -7.94 -21.48 -6.95
N ALA A 72 -6.83 -21.11 -7.60
CA ALA A 72 -5.50 -21.30 -7.04
C ALA A 72 -5.27 -20.44 -5.79
N THR A 73 -4.58 -21.02 -4.82
CA THR A 73 -4.10 -20.34 -3.60
C THR A 73 -2.57 -20.31 -3.53
N SER A 74 -1.88 -20.48 -4.66
CA SER A 74 -0.47 -20.19 -4.78
C SER A 74 -0.26 -18.69 -4.61
N VAL A 75 0.88 -18.33 -4.01
CA VAL A 75 1.22 -16.93 -3.69
C VAL A 75 2.29 -16.40 -4.64
N GLY A 76 2.24 -15.10 -4.90
CA GLY A 76 3.27 -14.36 -5.59
C GLY A 76 4.48 -14.04 -4.70
N ASP A 77 5.40 -13.22 -5.22
CA ASP A 77 6.66 -12.88 -4.54
C ASP A 77 6.45 -12.15 -3.22
N GLU A 78 5.37 -11.39 -3.09
CA GLU A 78 5.03 -10.65 -1.87
C GLU A 78 4.08 -11.42 -0.93
N GLY A 79 3.71 -12.65 -1.28
CA GLY A 79 2.89 -13.52 -0.47
C GLY A 79 1.37 -13.39 -0.71
N GLY A 80 0.90 -12.46 -1.54
CA GLY A 80 -0.49 -12.36 -1.95
C GLY A 80 -0.89 -13.51 -2.88
N PHE A 81 -2.16 -13.95 -2.82
CA PHE A 81 -2.68 -14.99 -3.73
C PHE A 81 -2.70 -14.50 -5.17
N ALA A 82 -2.52 -15.40 -6.13
CA ALA A 82 -2.48 -15.09 -7.55
C ALA A 82 -3.50 -15.93 -8.38
N PRO A 83 -4.80 -15.94 -8.02
CA PRO A 83 -5.82 -16.68 -8.77
C PRO A 83 -6.12 -16.04 -10.11
N ARG A 84 -6.66 -16.82 -11.06
CA ARG A 84 -7.25 -16.27 -12.29
C ARG A 84 -8.66 -15.76 -12.01
N LEU A 85 -8.86 -14.45 -12.15
CA LEU A 85 -10.11 -13.75 -11.93
C LEU A 85 -10.46 -12.90 -13.15
N LYS A 86 -11.72 -12.51 -13.30
CA LYS A 86 -12.22 -11.84 -14.51
C LYS A 86 -11.75 -10.40 -14.65
N ASN A 87 -11.70 -9.68 -13.53
CA ASN A 87 -11.36 -8.26 -13.45
C ASN A 87 -11.12 -7.85 -11.98
N GLU A 88 -10.74 -6.59 -11.76
CA GLU A 88 -10.49 -6.00 -10.46
C GLU A 88 -11.72 -6.04 -9.55
N GLU A 89 -12.91 -5.80 -10.09
CA GLU A 89 -14.14 -5.80 -9.29
C GLU A 89 -14.40 -7.16 -8.66
N GLN A 90 -14.14 -8.27 -9.39
CA GLN A 90 -14.25 -9.61 -8.81
C GLN A 90 -13.24 -9.84 -7.68
N VAL A 91 -12.03 -9.29 -7.79
CA VAL A 91 -11.04 -9.34 -6.71
C VAL A 91 -11.57 -8.63 -5.48
N LEU A 92 -12.02 -7.39 -5.64
CA LEU A 92 -12.53 -6.56 -4.54
C LEU A 92 -13.73 -7.22 -3.85
N GLU A 93 -14.67 -7.79 -4.61
CA GLU A 93 -15.82 -8.51 -4.07
C GLU A 93 -15.42 -9.75 -3.24
N LEU A 94 -14.39 -10.50 -3.67
CA LEU A 94 -13.87 -11.64 -2.91
C LEU A 94 -13.19 -11.20 -1.62
N ILE A 95 -12.45 -10.10 -1.64
CA ILE A 95 -11.81 -9.54 -0.45
C ILE A 95 -12.86 -9.02 0.53
N LEU A 96 -13.86 -8.26 0.05
CA LEU A 96 -14.96 -7.79 0.90
C LEU A 96 -15.70 -8.96 1.55
N ARG A 97 -15.98 -10.01 0.79
CA ARG A 97 -16.57 -11.24 1.34
C ARG A 97 -15.71 -11.86 2.43
N ALA A 98 -14.39 -11.92 2.24
CA ALA A 98 -13.47 -12.44 3.26
C ALA A 98 -13.47 -11.60 4.55
N ILE A 99 -13.56 -10.27 4.42
CA ILE A 99 -13.70 -9.35 5.56
C ILE A 99 -15.01 -9.62 6.32
N GLU A 100 -16.13 -9.72 5.61
CA GLU A 100 -17.46 -9.99 6.19
C GLU A 100 -17.52 -11.39 6.85
N ASP A 101 -16.92 -12.42 6.25
CA ASP A 101 -16.86 -13.76 6.82
C ASP A 101 -16.08 -13.78 8.16
N CYS A 102 -15.14 -12.82 8.35
CA CYS A 102 -14.47 -12.57 9.63
C CYS A 102 -15.28 -11.68 10.60
N ARG A 103 -16.52 -11.33 10.26
CA ARG A 103 -17.40 -10.43 11.04
C ARG A 103 -16.83 -9.01 11.22
N LEU A 104 -16.01 -8.58 10.29
CA LEU A 104 -15.48 -7.21 10.21
C LEU A 104 -16.30 -6.40 9.21
N ARG A 105 -16.39 -5.09 9.43
CA ARG A 105 -17.14 -4.18 8.58
C ARG A 105 -16.20 -3.55 7.54
N PRO A 106 -16.43 -3.80 6.21
CA PRO A 106 -15.67 -3.13 5.18
C PRO A 106 -15.79 -1.60 5.29
N GLY A 107 -14.66 -0.91 5.21
CA GLY A 107 -14.57 0.55 5.29
C GLY A 107 -14.54 1.13 6.71
N GLU A 108 -14.99 0.39 7.72
CA GLU A 108 -14.95 0.83 9.12
C GLU A 108 -13.86 0.09 9.92
N ASP A 109 -13.90 -1.25 9.92
CA ASP A 109 -12.91 -2.07 10.63
C ASP A 109 -11.72 -2.38 9.72
N MET A 110 -11.99 -2.64 8.43
CA MET A 110 -10.99 -3.00 7.43
C MET A 110 -11.25 -2.24 6.13
N ALA A 111 -10.30 -1.43 5.70
CA ALA A 111 -10.32 -0.73 4.43
C ALA A 111 -9.43 -1.41 3.38
N LEU A 112 -9.52 -0.94 2.13
CA LEU A 112 -8.75 -1.46 1.00
C LEU A 112 -7.72 -0.44 0.54
N ALA A 113 -6.58 -0.95 0.06
CA ALA A 113 -5.59 -0.19 -0.66
C ALA A 113 -5.17 -0.94 -1.91
N LEU A 114 -4.87 -0.21 -2.98
CA LEU A 114 -4.45 -0.77 -4.26
C LEU A 114 -3.09 -0.20 -4.65
N ASP A 115 -2.29 -1.03 -5.34
CA ASP A 115 -1.16 -0.58 -6.13
C ASP A 115 -1.46 -0.91 -7.60
N ALA A 116 -1.64 0.13 -8.41
CA ALA A 116 -1.97 -0.01 -9.81
C ALA A 116 -0.74 -0.28 -10.68
N ALA A 117 0.40 0.30 -10.33
CA ALA A 117 1.62 0.33 -11.15
C ALA A 117 1.31 0.77 -12.60
N ALA A 118 0.50 1.85 -12.75
CA ALA A 118 -0.06 2.24 -14.04
C ALA A 118 0.99 2.76 -15.05
N GLY A 119 2.23 2.98 -14.62
CA GLY A 119 3.38 3.19 -15.51
C GLY A 119 3.55 2.04 -16.49
N GLU A 120 3.32 0.80 -16.06
CA GLU A 120 3.36 -0.40 -16.90
C GLU A 120 2.28 -0.42 -18.00
N TRP A 121 1.23 0.37 -17.87
CA TRP A 121 0.14 0.48 -18.86
C TRP A 121 0.37 1.60 -19.87
N GLN A 122 1.31 2.51 -19.61
CA GLN A 122 1.51 3.70 -20.41
C GLN A 122 2.08 3.33 -21.79
N THR A 123 1.49 3.91 -22.84
CA THR A 123 1.94 3.77 -24.23
C THR A 123 2.60 5.05 -24.72
N GLY A 124 3.38 4.96 -25.80
CA GLY A 124 4.08 6.12 -26.36
C GLY A 124 3.20 7.29 -26.85
N ASN A 125 1.88 7.14 -26.85
CA ASN A 125 0.91 8.15 -27.30
C ASN A 125 0.12 8.76 -26.14
N ASN A 126 0.66 8.79 -24.94
CA ASN A 126 -0.02 9.22 -23.71
C ASN A 126 -1.38 8.52 -23.48
N MET A 127 -1.43 7.24 -23.80
CA MET A 127 -2.58 6.37 -23.58
C MET A 127 -2.17 5.26 -22.62
N TYR A 128 -3.15 4.61 -22.00
CA TYR A 128 -2.97 3.52 -21.07
C TYR A 128 -3.60 2.25 -21.63
N LEU A 129 -2.79 1.27 -21.95
CA LEU A 129 -3.25 -0.05 -22.37
C LEU A 129 -3.22 -1.00 -21.18
N LEU A 130 -4.36 -1.39 -20.68
CA LEU A 130 -4.48 -2.44 -19.67
C LEU A 130 -4.24 -3.79 -20.38
N PRO A 131 -3.08 -4.43 -20.19
CA PRO A 131 -2.67 -5.50 -21.10
C PRO A 131 -3.50 -6.78 -20.95
N LYS A 132 -4.04 -7.02 -19.75
CA LYS A 132 -4.83 -8.23 -19.47
C LYS A 132 -6.32 -8.04 -19.82
N GLU A 133 -6.88 -6.85 -19.61
CA GLU A 133 -8.19 -6.48 -20.17
C GLU A 133 -8.15 -6.28 -21.70
N ASN A 134 -6.96 -6.06 -22.29
CA ASN A 134 -6.76 -5.62 -23.67
C ASN A 134 -7.58 -4.34 -23.99
N ARG A 135 -7.58 -3.39 -23.08
CA ARG A 135 -8.38 -2.18 -23.17
C ARG A 135 -7.51 -0.93 -23.14
N LEU A 136 -7.62 -0.14 -24.21
CA LEU A 136 -6.98 1.17 -24.30
C LEU A 136 -7.85 2.23 -23.62
N ARG A 137 -7.23 3.08 -22.80
CA ARG A 137 -7.87 4.20 -22.09
C ARG A 137 -7.11 5.49 -22.36
N THR A 138 -7.84 6.58 -22.51
CA THR A 138 -7.27 7.92 -22.41
C THR A 138 -6.94 8.24 -20.94
N PRO A 139 -6.12 9.27 -20.64
CA PRO A 139 -5.94 9.76 -19.27
C PRO A 139 -7.27 10.09 -18.59
N HIS A 140 -8.22 10.68 -19.32
CA HIS A 140 -9.56 10.98 -18.81
C HIS A 140 -10.35 9.70 -18.48
N ASP A 141 -10.31 8.67 -19.33
CA ASP A 141 -10.97 7.39 -19.06
C ASP A 141 -10.39 6.69 -17.84
N LEU A 142 -9.06 6.83 -17.62
CA LEU A 142 -8.40 6.27 -16.45
C LEU A 142 -8.79 7.03 -15.17
N LEU A 143 -8.87 8.36 -15.23
CA LEU A 143 -9.41 9.18 -14.14
C LEU A 143 -10.83 8.74 -13.74
N GLU A 144 -11.73 8.61 -14.70
CA GLU A 144 -13.11 8.20 -14.45
C GLU A 144 -13.19 6.74 -13.95
N TYR A 145 -12.29 5.88 -14.38
CA TYR A 145 -12.18 4.51 -13.86
C TYR A 145 -11.87 4.52 -12.36
N TRP A 146 -10.86 5.29 -11.92
CA TRP A 146 -10.50 5.38 -10.50
C TRP A 146 -11.58 6.07 -9.66
N ARG A 147 -12.19 7.13 -10.18
CA ARG A 147 -13.33 7.79 -9.50
C ARG A 147 -14.48 6.82 -9.24
N ARG A 148 -14.86 6.03 -10.24
CA ARG A 148 -15.92 5.03 -10.10
C ARG A 148 -15.54 3.94 -9.10
N LEU A 149 -14.31 3.44 -9.15
CA LEU A 149 -13.87 2.33 -8.31
C LEU A 149 -13.80 2.76 -6.85
N THR A 150 -13.21 3.91 -6.55
CA THR A 150 -13.10 4.46 -5.20
C THR A 150 -14.44 4.93 -4.61
N ALA A 151 -15.42 5.29 -5.45
CA ALA A 151 -16.77 5.61 -5.01
C ALA A 151 -17.59 4.35 -4.67
N LYS A 152 -17.29 3.21 -5.32
CA LYS A 152 -18.04 1.96 -5.15
C LYS A 152 -17.50 1.09 -4.03
N TYR A 153 -16.21 1.09 -3.81
CA TYR A 153 -15.51 0.22 -2.86
C TYR A 153 -14.80 1.04 -1.78
N PRO A 154 -14.60 0.51 -0.57
CA PRO A 154 -13.94 1.22 0.53
C PRO A 154 -12.41 1.31 0.33
N ILE A 155 -11.99 1.85 -0.81
CA ILE A 155 -10.60 2.07 -1.17
C ILE A 155 -10.16 3.42 -0.61
N ILE A 156 -9.25 3.40 0.34
CA ILE A 156 -8.73 4.60 1.00
C ILE A 156 -7.32 4.98 0.54
N SER A 157 -6.63 4.10 -0.18
CA SER A 157 -5.29 4.36 -0.70
C SER A 157 -5.12 3.77 -2.10
N LEU A 158 -4.50 4.52 -3.00
CA LEU A 158 -4.25 4.14 -4.38
C LEU A 158 -2.83 4.57 -4.76
N GLU A 159 -1.98 3.58 -5.00
CA GLU A 159 -0.58 3.75 -5.36
C GLU A 159 -0.43 3.69 -6.88
N ASP A 160 0.36 4.60 -7.41
CA ASP A 160 0.70 4.77 -8.82
C ASP A 160 -0.49 4.59 -9.79
N PRO A 161 -1.59 5.36 -9.62
CA PRO A 161 -2.76 5.30 -10.50
C PRO A 161 -2.54 5.89 -11.89
N ALA A 162 -1.38 6.49 -12.14
CA ALA A 162 -0.95 7.09 -13.39
C ALA A 162 0.54 6.84 -13.61
N GLY A 163 1.03 7.03 -14.84
CA GLY A 163 2.45 6.92 -15.16
C GLY A 163 3.30 7.98 -14.43
N GLU A 164 4.56 7.67 -14.19
CA GLU A 164 5.49 8.44 -13.36
C GLU A 164 5.83 9.84 -13.90
N ASP A 165 5.56 10.09 -15.16
CA ASP A 165 5.79 11.41 -15.80
C ASP A 165 4.48 12.08 -16.25
N ASP A 166 3.31 11.45 -16.04
CA ASP A 166 2.00 12.05 -16.36
C ASP A 166 1.51 12.98 -15.23
N TRP A 167 2.28 14.02 -14.96
CA TRP A 167 2.01 15.01 -13.92
C TRP A 167 0.63 15.68 -14.02
N ASP A 168 0.11 15.81 -15.24
CA ASP A 168 -1.21 16.41 -15.46
C ASP A 168 -2.34 15.49 -15.00
N LEU A 169 -2.25 14.20 -15.29
CA LEU A 169 -3.22 13.21 -14.79
C LEU A 169 -3.11 13.07 -13.27
N TRP A 170 -1.89 13.04 -12.70
CA TRP A 170 -1.69 13.02 -11.26
C TRP A 170 -2.35 14.19 -10.55
N ARG A 171 -2.18 15.42 -11.08
CA ARG A 171 -2.84 16.61 -10.55
C ARG A 171 -4.37 16.49 -10.63
N GLN A 172 -4.92 16.03 -11.77
CA GLN A 172 -6.37 15.84 -11.95
C GLN A 172 -6.94 14.79 -10.99
N LEU A 173 -6.23 13.67 -10.79
CA LEU A 173 -6.60 12.65 -9.80
C LEU A 173 -6.61 13.22 -8.39
N THR A 174 -5.57 14.00 -8.02
CA THR A 174 -5.49 14.62 -6.70
C THR A 174 -6.64 15.59 -6.44
N GLU A 175 -7.00 16.41 -7.43
CA GLU A 175 -8.15 17.32 -7.36
C GLU A 175 -9.49 16.56 -7.25
N ALA A 176 -9.62 15.44 -7.99
CA ALA A 176 -10.88 14.71 -8.09
C ALA A 176 -11.18 13.81 -6.88
N ILE A 177 -10.19 13.08 -6.37
CA ILE A 177 -10.38 12.06 -5.33
C ILE A 177 -9.44 12.20 -4.13
N GLY A 178 -8.39 13.00 -4.21
CA GLY A 178 -7.34 13.10 -3.17
C GLY A 178 -7.82 13.62 -1.81
N LYS A 179 -9.03 14.19 -1.73
CA LYS A 179 -9.64 14.57 -0.45
C LYS A 179 -10.04 13.37 0.41
N ASN A 180 -10.44 12.28 -0.24
CA ASN A 180 -10.98 11.09 0.43
C ASN A 180 -10.11 9.85 0.24
N VAL A 181 -9.14 9.90 -0.68
CA VAL A 181 -8.26 8.79 -1.04
C VAL A 181 -6.82 9.25 -0.94
N GLN A 182 -6.00 8.48 -0.24
CA GLN A 182 -4.56 8.65 -0.25
C GLN A 182 -4.01 8.26 -1.63
N LEU A 183 -3.37 9.20 -2.31
CA LEU A 183 -2.73 8.98 -3.61
C LEU A 183 -1.22 8.90 -3.39
N VAL A 184 -0.69 7.69 -3.51
CA VAL A 184 0.70 7.38 -3.17
C VAL A 184 1.55 7.36 -4.43
N GLY A 185 2.61 8.17 -4.47
CA GLY A 185 3.62 8.07 -5.51
C GLY A 185 4.75 7.15 -5.07
N ASP A 186 4.92 6.02 -5.78
CA ASP A 186 6.10 5.15 -5.73
C ASP A 186 7.04 5.51 -6.88
N ASP A 187 6.75 5.08 -8.10
CA ASP A 187 7.56 5.40 -9.28
C ASP A 187 7.52 6.90 -9.61
N LEU A 188 6.43 7.58 -9.27
CA LEU A 188 6.34 9.03 -9.36
C LEU A 188 7.48 9.74 -8.62
N PHE A 189 7.82 9.29 -7.42
CA PHE A 189 8.78 9.97 -6.53
C PHE A 189 10.12 9.24 -6.34
N VAL A 190 10.14 7.92 -6.52
CA VAL A 190 11.31 7.03 -6.33
C VAL A 190 12.11 7.33 -5.06
N THR A 191 11.41 7.71 -3.98
CA THR A 191 11.99 8.14 -2.69
C THR A 191 12.94 9.35 -2.82
N GLN A 192 12.90 10.10 -3.92
CA GLN A 192 13.80 11.23 -4.17
C GLN A 192 13.16 12.55 -3.76
N LYS A 193 13.86 13.30 -2.89
CA LYS A 193 13.43 14.63 -2.43
C LYS A 193 13.12 15.59 -3.58
N ALA A 194 13.95 15.64 -4.61
CA ALA A 194 13.75 16.53 -5.77
C ALA A 194 12.45 16.22 -6.55
N ARG A 195 12.11 14.93 -6.71
CA ARG A 195 10.84 14.53 -7.35
C ARG A 195 9.64 14.85 -6.45
N LEU A 196 9.78 14.69 -5.13
CA LEU A 196 8.74 15.08 -4.18
C LEU A 196 8.52 16.60 -4.20
N GLU A 197 9.57 17.44 -4.23
CA GLU A 197 9.47 18.90 -4.40
C GLU A 197 8.72 19.26 -5.68
N GLN A 198 8.98 18.55 -6.79
CA GLN A 198 8.26 18.73 -8.04
C GLN A 198 6.77 18.37 -7.90
N GLY A 199 6.44 17.27 -7.21
CA GLY A 199 5.06 16.88 -6.95
C GLY A 199 4.30 17.89 -6.09
N LEU A 200 4.94 18.38 -5.03
CA LEU A 200 4.41 19.45 -4.18
C LEU A 200 4.08 20.71 -4.98
N ALA A 201 5.01 21.15 -5.83
CA ALA A 201 4.81 22.34 -6.68
C ALA A 201 3.65 22.16 -7.68
N ARG A 202 3.42 20.92 -8.14
CA ARG A 202 2.36 20.58 -9.11
C ARG A 202 1.05 20.16 -8.45
N ARG A 203 1.02 20.01 -7.12
CA ARG A 203 -0.13 19.47 -6.36
C ARG A 203 -0.52 18.06 -6.84
N ALA A 204 0.48 17.24 -7.10
CA ALA A 204 0.33 15.86 -7.59
C ALA A 204 0.57 14.88 -6.44
N ALA A 205 -0.35 13.95 -6.21
CA ALA A 205 -0.40 13.02 -5.08
C ALA A 205 -0.66 13.70 -3.72
N ASN A 206 -0.68 12.92 -2.64
CA ASN A 206 -0.74 13.39 -1.25
C ASN A 206 0.01 12.46 -0.28
N ALA A 207 0.70 11.45 -0.81
CA ALA A 207 1.57 10.55 -0.06
C ALA A 207 2.73 10.07 -0.93
N VAL A 208 3.80 9.62 -0.27
CA VAL A 208 5.01 9.07 -0.91
C VAL A 208 5.34 7.71 -0.32
N LEU A 209 5.69 6.76 -1.21
CA LEU A 209 6.26 5.49 -0.81
C LEU A 209 7.76 5.65 -0.54
N ILE A 210 8.24 5.12 0.56
CA ILE A 210 9.63 5.27 1.03
C ILE A 210 10.34 3.93 0.96
N LYS A 211 11.27 3.82 0.04
CA LYS A 211 12.13 2.65 -0.19
C LYS A 211 13.60 3.05 0.05
N PRO A 212 14.17 2.81 1.24
CA PRO A 212 15.53 3.28 1.59
C PRO A 212 16.61 2.80 0.62
N ASN A 213 16.48 1.60 0.09
CA ASN A 213 17.43 1.06 -0.88
C ASN A 213 17.25 1.58 -2.32
N GLN A 214 16.19 2.32 -2.60
CA GLN A 214 15.95 2.96 -3.90
C GLN A 214 16.70 4.29 -3.99
N VAL A 215 16.64 5.09 -2.94
CA VAL A 215 17.40 6.34 -2.85
C VAL A 215 18.86 6.11 -2.46
N GLY A 216 19.16 5.06 -1.67
CA GLY A 216 20.48 4.52 -1.43
C GLY A 216 21.11 4.86 -0.09
N THR A 217 20.72 5.95 0.58
CA THR A 217 21.25 6.32 1.90
C THR A 217 20.15 6.58 2.93
N LEU A 218 20.45 6.36 4.20
CA LEU A 218 19.52 6.67 5.29
C LEU A 218 19.28 8.18 5.39
N THR A 219 20.27 9.00 5.16
CA THR A 219 20.16 10.47 5.22
C THR A 219 19.15 10.97 4.20
N GLU A 220 19.27 10.58 2.93
CA GLU A 220 18.33 10.97 1.87
C GLU A 220 16.92 10.44 2.13
N THR A 221 16.82 9.20 2.68
CA THR A 221 15.54 8.62 3.11
C THR A 221 14.87 9.52 4.16
N LEU A 222 15.58 9.88 5.22
CA LEU A 222 15.05 10.69 6.30
C LEU A 222 14.72 12.13 5.85
N GLU A 223 15.49 12.70 4.94
CA GLU A 223 15.20 14.02 4.34
C GLU A 223 13.90 13.98 3.52
N THR A 224 13.68 12.91 2.74
CA THR A 224 12.46 12.75 1.96
C THR A 224 11.24 12.56 2.87
N VAL A 225 11.34 11.74 3.92
CA VAL A 225 10.28 11.59 4.93
C VAL A 225 9.97 12.92 5.61
N ALA A 226 11.00 13.65 6.05
CA ALA A 226 10.82 14.94 6.72
C ALA A 226 10.12 15.95 5.82
N LEU A 227 10.52 16.05 4.53
CA LEU A 227 9.88 16.91 3.56
C LEU A 227 8.39 16.55 3.37
N ALA A 228 8.07 15.26 3.20
CA ALA A 228 6.70 14.79 3.06
C ALA A 228 5.85 15.22 4.25
N GLN A 229 6.27 14.89 5.47
CA GLN A 229 5.56 15.21 6.70
C GLN A 229 5.40 16.72 6.92
N GLN A 230 6.43 17.51 6.69
CA GLN A 230 6.37 18.98 6.80
C GLN A 230 5.43 19.62 5.78
N SER A 231 5.22 18.95 4.66
CA SER A 231 4.33 19.41 3.58
C SER A 231 2.91 18.85 3.69
N GLY A 232 2.59 18.08 4.74
CA GLY A 232 1.28 17.46 4.93
C GLY A 232 1.03 16.23 4.05
N TYR A 233 2.08 15.67 3.45
CA TYR A 233 1.98 14.40 2.73
C TYR A 233 2.15 13.22 3.66
N GLY A 234 1.41 12.12 3.39
CA GLY A 234 1.67 10.83 4.02
C GLY A 234 3.05 10.27 3.59
N ALA A 235 3.70 9.53 4.48
CA ALA A 235 4.89 8.77 4.15
C ALA A 235 4.66 7.31 4.55
N ILE A 236 4.97 6.36 3.67
CA ILE A 236 4.72 4.94 3.88
C ILE A 236 6.05 4.21 3.73
N LEU A 237 6.55 3.56 4.79
CA LEU A 237 7.73 2.72 4.68
C LEU A 237 7.39 1.44 3.93
N SER A 238 8.19 1.10 2.92
CA SER A 238 7.90 -0.01 2.03
C SER A 238 9.09 -0.99 1.92
N HIS A 239 8.73 -2.25 1.76
CA HIS A 239 9.61 -3.30 1.30
C HIS A 239 9.87 -3.20 -0.21
N ARG A 240 10.52 -4.21 -0.78
CA ARG A 240 10.64 -4.46 -2.21
C ARG A 240 10.06 -5.84 -2.55
N SER A 241 9.77 -6.08 -3.85
CA SER A 241 9.36 -7.42 -4.33
C SER A 241 10.42 -8.50 -4.03
N GLY A 242 11.71 -8.19 -4.17
CA GLY A 242 12.80 -9.02 -3.65
C GLY A 242 13.22 -8.54 -2.25
N GLU A 243 13.08 -9.41 -1.23
CA GLU A 243 13.35 -9.08 0.18
C GLU A 243 14.16 -10.14 0.91
N THR A 244 14.73 -9.73 2.04
CA THR A 244 15.36 -10.59 3.04
C THR A 244 14.60 -10.52 4.37
N GLU A 245 15.01 -11.29 5.37
CA GLU A 245 14.44 -11.22 6.72
C GLU A 245 14.92 -10.01 7.55
N ASP A 246 15.68 -9.08 6.96
CA ASP A 246 16.05 -7.83 7.62
C ASP A 246 14.81 -7.03 8.03
N THR A 247 14.84 -6.43 9.22
CA THR A 247 13.69 -5.72 9.82
C THR A 247 13.92 -4.22 9.96
N THR A 248 14.95 -3.68 9.36
CA THR A 248 15.32 -2.25 9.48
C THR A 248 14.17 -1.32 9.09
N ILE A 249 13.40 -1.64 8.05
CA ILE A 249 12.26 -0.80 7.63
C ILE A 249 11.15 -0.73 8.71
N ALA A 250 10.98 -1.78 9.52
CA ALA A 250 10.02 -1.74 10.64
C ALA A 250 10.49 -0.78 11.73
N ASP A 251 11.79 -0.81 12.09
CA ASP A 251 12.36 0.16 13.03
C ASP A 251 12.31 1.59 12.46
N LEU A 252 12.55 1.79 11.16
CA LEU A 252 12.43 3.09 10.48
C LEU A 252 11.00 3.62 10.51
N ALA A 253 10.01 2.78 10.28
CA ALA A 253 8.60 3.18 10.33
C ALA A 253 8.22 3.73 11.70
N VAL A 254 8.71 3.11 12.78
CA VAL A 254 8.50 3.61 14.15
C VAL A 254 9.32 4.87 14.41
N ALA A 255 10.60 4.90 14.00
CA ALA A 255 11.52 6.01 14.22
C ALA A 255 11.03 7.32 13.60
N THR A 256 10.48 7.26 12.39
CA THR A 256 9.99 8.41 11.64
C THR A 256 8.54 8.76 11.93
N ALA A 257 7.84 7.94 12.72
CA ALA A 257 6.41 8.08 13.02
C ALA A 257 5.55 8.27 11.74
N CYS A 258 5.93 7.63 10.62
CA CYS A 258 5.26 7.80 9.34
C CYS A 258 3.83 7.22 9.29
N GLY A 259 3.46 6.42 10.26
CA GLY A 259 2.09 5.96 10.48
C GLY A 259 1.65 4.76 9.64
N GLN A 260 2.36 4.41 8.56
CA GLN A 260 1.99 3.31 7.66
C GLN A 260 3.22 2.49 7.24
N ILE A 261 3.02 1.18 7.01
CA ILE A 261 4.04 0.28 6.48
C ILE A 261 3.44 -0.68 5.45
N LYS A 262 4.07 -0.77 4.26
CA LYS A 262 3.74 -1.71 3.20
C LYS A 262 4.84 -2.77 3.16
N THR A 263 4.55 -4.01 3.62
CA THR A 263 5.58 -5.06 3.68
C THR A 263 5.04 -6.46 3.39
N GLY A 264 4.14 -6.56 2.40
CA GLY A 264 3.66 -7.83 1.86
C GLY A 264 2.55 -8.50 2.66
N ALA A 265 2.34 -9.78 2.42
CA ALA A 265 1.29 -10.60 3.02
C ALA A 265 1.67 -11.14 4.41
N PRO A 266 0.71 -11.69 5.18
CA PRO A 266 0.99 -12.39 6.43
C PRO A 266 1.52 -13.81 6.19
N CYS A 267 2.35 -13.99 5.18
CA CYS A 267 3.06 -15.23 4.86
C CYS A 267 4.42 -14.90 4.23
N ARG A 268 5.29 -15.90 4.07
CA ARG A 268 6.70 -15.80 3.71
C ARG A 268 7.53 -15.08 4.79
N SER A 269 8.63 -15.71 5.22
CA SER A 269 9.40 -15.27 6.41
C SER A 269 9.99 -13.88 6.26
N GLU A 270 10.42 -13.51 5.06
CA GLU A 270 10.96 -12.18 4.76
C GLU A 270 9.91 -11.05 4.90
N ARG A 271 8.62 -11.38 4.89
CA ARG A 271 7.52 -10.42 5.14
C ARG A 271 7.12 -10.42 6.61
N THR A 272 6.85 -11.62 7.16
CA THR A 272 6.38 -11.76 8.54
C THR A 272 7.44 -11.32 9.57
N ALA A 273 8.73 -11.41 9.26
CA ALA A 273 9.80 -10.89 10.12
C ALA A 273 9.59 -9.42 10.48
N LYS A 274 9.20 -8.60 9.50
CA LYS A 274 8.97 -7.15 9.69
C LYS A 274 7.74 -6.88 10.54
N TYR A 275 6.64 -7.60 10.30
CA TYR A 275 5.44 -7.49 11.14
C TYR A 275 5.70 -7.96 12.57
N ASN A 276 6.48 -9.03 12.77
CA ASN A 276 6.83 -9.54 14.09
C ASN A 276 7.81 -8.62 14.85
N ARG A 277 8.58 -7.78 14.13
CA ARG A 277 9.46 -6.78 14.74
C ARG A 277 8.70 -5.66 15.42
N LEU A 278 7.57 -5.24 14.89
CA LEU A 278 6.80 -4.10 15.39
C LEU A 278 6.25 -4.30 16.82
N PRO A 279 5.65 -5.45 17.22
CA PRO A 279 5.25 -5.71 18.60
C PRO A 279 6.42 -5.69 19.60
N VAL A 280 7.62 -6.08 19.18
CA VAL A 280 8.83 -6.00 20.03
C VAL A 280 9.17 -4.53 20.33
N SER A 281 9.06 -3.65 19.35
CA SER A 281 9.22 -2.22 19.54
C SER A 281 8.19 -1.65 20.52
N TYR A 282 6.94 -2.09 20.44
CA TYR A 282 5.86 -1.71 21.36
C TYR A 282 6.16 -2.05 22.82
N THR A 283 6.63 -3.26 23.10
CA THR A 283 6.96 -3.70 24.48
C THR A 283 7.96 -2.76 25.15
N HIS A 284 8.81 -2.09 24.38
CA HIS A 284 9.79 -1.11 24.88
C HIS A 284 9.25 0.33 24.91
N LEU A 285 8.17 0.63 24.17
CA LEU A 285 7.67 2.01 24.05
C LEU A 285 6.74 2.40 25.22
N ARG A 286 6.01 1.45 25.81
CA ARG A 286 4.81 1.72 26.63
C ARG A 286 3.89 2.72 25.91
N ALA A 287 3.85 2.65 24.57
CA ALA A 287 3.12 3.58 23.73
C ALA A 287 1.62 3.32 23.82
N HIS A 288 0.82 4.37 23.82
CA HIS A 288 -0.61 4.27 23.56
C HIS A 288 -0.77 3.82 22.09
N GLU A 289 -1.30 2.61 21.87
CA GLU A 289 -1.70 2.16 20.55
C GLU A 289 -3.00 2.86 20.19
N THR A 290 -2.97 3.76 19.23
CA THR A 290 -4.18 4.21 18.55
C THR A 290 -3.94 4.17 17.05
N LEU A 291 -4.69 3.31 16.35
CA LEU A 291 -4.79 3.34 14.89
C LEU A 291 -5.83 4.38 14.43
N SER A 292 -6.43 5.14 15.36
CA SER A 292 -7.59 6.00 15.14
C SER A 292 -7.28 7.36 14.50
N ASP A 293 -6.01 7.68 14.20
CA ASP A 293 -5.60 8.98 13.67
C ASP A 293 -5.21 8.93 12.17
N LEU A 294 -5.83 8.01 11.40
CA LEU A 294 -5.75 7.95 9.93
C LEU A 294 -6.89 8.68 9.26
#